data_0eb1db275d141b120d2bfa0018959a00
#
_entry.id   0eb1db275d141b120d2bfa0018959a00
#
_cell.length_a   1.000
_cell.length_b   1.000
_cell.length_c   1.000
_cell.angle_alpha   90.00
_cell.angle_beta   90.00
_cell.angle_gamma   90.00
#
_symmetry.space_group_name_H-M   'P 1'
#
loop_
_entity.id
_entity.type
_entity.pdbx_description
1 polymer ?
#
loop_
_entity_poly.entity_id
_entity_poly.type
_entity_poly.pdbx_seq_one_letter_code
_entity_poly.pdbx_strand_id
1 'polypeptide(L)'
;MSDILDRIIAVKREEVRAAEQSAPLEELRLEASSRDIRDFVGALRAKHAAGLAAVISEVKKASPSKGVLREHFVPAEIARSYEKHGAACLSVLTDVQFFQGSVAYLQEARAACNLPVLRKDFIVDPYQIVEARAMGADAILLIAAALETSQMQDLEALAHSLGLAVLVEVHDHDELMESLTLKTPLIGINNRNLRTFETSIDTTIGMLEAIPDDRIVVTESGILSRVDVERLRAMDVHTFLVGEAFMRADEPGVEVARMFF
;
A
#
# COMPACT_ATOMS: atom_id res chain seq x y z
N MET A 1 20.62 14.58 -11.21
CA MET A 1 20.27 13.14 -11.23
C MET A 1 18.76 13.11 -11.10
N SER A 2 18.07 12.51 -12.07
CA SER A 2 16.63 12.35 -11.94
C SER A 2 16.35 11.53 -10.68
N ASP A 3 15.43 11.99 -9.87
CA ASP A 3 14.94 11.28 -8.70
C ASP A 3 14.44 9.90 -9.16
N ILE A 4 14.63 8.88 -8.35
CA ILE A 4 14.16 7.51 -8.68
C ILE A 4 12.65 7.53 -8.95
N LEU A 5 11.89 8.36 -8.23
CA LEU A 5 10.46 8.52 -8.43
C LEU A 5 10.14 9.06 -9.83
N ASP A 6 10.85 10.11 -10.31
CA ASP A 6 10.65 10.66 -11.66
C ASP A 6 10.84 9.60 -12.75
N ARG A 7 11.87 8.75 -12.58
CA ARG A 7 12.13 7.63 -13.51
C ARG A 7 11.02 6.59 -13.49
N ILE A 8 10.53 6.25 -12.30
CA ILE A 8 9.42 5.28 -12.14
C ILE A 8 8.16 5.83 -12.82
N ILE A 9 7.83 7.11 -12.55
CA ILE A 9 6.65 7.75 -13.13
C ILE A 9 6.73 7.84 -14.66
N ALA A 10 7.91 8.14 -15.21
CA ALA A 10 8.11 8.15 -16.66
C ALA A 10 7.84 6.78 -17.29
N VAL A 11 8.40 5.71 -16.71
CA VAL A 11 8.15 4.33 -17.16
C VAL A 11 6.68 3.96 -17.01
N LYS A 12 6.05 4.31 -15.88
CA LYS A 12 4.64 3.99 -15.63
C LYS A 12 3.70 4.62 -16.66
N ARG A 13 3.97 5.85 -17.08
CA ARG A 13 3.18 6.49 -18.17
C ARG A 13 3.32 5.75 -19.51
N GLU A 14 4.48 5.16 -19.80
CA GLU A 14 4.66 4.33 -20.98
C GLU A 14 3.93 2.98 -20.85
N GLU A 15 3.99 2.35 -19.67
CA GLU A 15 3.27 1.12 -19.37
C GLU A 15 1.76 1.29 -19.51
N VAL A 16 1.18 2.40 -19.01
CA VAL A 16 -0.24 2.71 -19.15
C VAL A 16 -0.63 2.83 -20.62
N ARG A 17 0.13 3.59 -21.43
CA ARG A 17 -0.15 3.72 -22.87
C ARG A 17 -0.12 2.38 -23.61
N ALA A 18 0.79 1.49 -23.24
CA ALA A 18 0.86 0.16 -23.81
C ALA A 18 -0.31 -0.73 -23.34
N ALA A 19 -0.69 -0.62 -22.07
CA ALA A 19 -1.82 -1.35 -21.51
C ALA A 19 -3.16 -0.94 -22.15
N GLU A 20 -3.41 0.35 -22.35
CA GLU A 20 -4.59 0.87 -23.05
C GLU A 20 -4.76 0.31 -24.48
N GLN A 21 -3.65 0.05 -25.16
CA GLN A 21 -3.67 -0.55 -26.50
C GLN A 21 -3.97 -2.06 -26.48
N SER A 22 -3.60 -2.75 -25.41
CA SER A 22 -3.73 -4.21 -25.29
C SER A 22 -5.02 -4.65 -24.58
N ALA A 23 -5.53 -3.84 -23.67
CA ALA A 23 -6.74 -4.09 -22.90
C ALA A 23 -7.64 -2.85 -22.90
N PRO A 24 -8.65 -2.80 -23.77
CA PRO A 24 -9.56 -1.66 -23.85
C PRO A 24 -10.30 -1.40 -22.53
N LEU A 25 -10.47 -0.13 -22.19
CA LEU A 25 -11.08 0.29 -20.92
C LEU A 25 -12.47 -0.32 -20.68
N GLU A 26 -13.26 -0.53 -21.75
CA GLU A 26 -14.59 -1.14 -21.66
C GLU A 26 -14.54 -2.61 -21.21
N GLU A 27 -13.54 -3.36 -21.66
CA GLU A 27 -13.34 -4.75 -21.24
C GLU A 27 -12.94 -4.79 -19.75
N LEU A 28 -12.03 -3.92 -19.33
CA LEU A 28 -11.65 -3.80 -17.92
C LEU A 28 -12.83 -3.39 -17.03
N ARG A 29 -13.73 -2.51 -17.49
CA ARG A 29 -14.95 -2.14 -16.76
C ARG A 29 -15.89 -3.34 -16.56
N LEU A 30 -16.03 -4.20 -17.55
CA LEU A 30 -16.81 -5.44 -17.41
C LEU A 30 -16.19 -6.38 -16.39
N GLU A 31 -14.87 -6.61 -16.45
CA GLU A 31 -14.18 -7.40 -15.46
C GLU A 31 -14.30 -6.81 -14.06
N ALA A 32 -14.06 -5.51 -13.91
CA ALA A 32 -14.17 -4.78 -12.65
C ALA A 32 -15.57 -4.95 -12.02
N SER A 33 -16.63 -4.89 -12.82
CA SER A 33 -18.00 -5.04 -12.34
C SER A 33 -18.32 -6.45 -11.82
N SER A 34 -17.63 -7.47 -12.32
CA SER A 34 -17.82 -8.88 -11.93
C SER A 34 -17.06 -9.29 -10.68
N ARG A 35 -16.06 -8.50 -10.24
CA ARG A 35 -15.24 -8.81 -9.07
C ARG A 35 -15.97 -8.47 -7.76
N ASP A 36 -15.85 -9.33 -6.77
CA ASP A 36 -16.19 -9.00 -5.38
C ASP A 36 -15.23 -7.93 -4.85
N ILE A 37 -15.64 -7.21 -3.81
CA ILE A 37 -14.80 -6.26 -3.10
C ILE A 37 -14.82 -6.58 -1.60
N ARG A 38 -13.66 -6.49 -0.97
CA ARG A 38 -13.49 -6.69 0.46
C ARG A 38 -13.29 -5.34 1.15
N ASP A 39 -13.89 -5.17 2.32
CA ASP A 39 -13.83 -3.90 3.06
C ASP A 39 -12.45 -3.69 3.69
N PHE A 40 -11.58 -2.96 2.98
CA PHE A 40 -10.21 -2.68 3.42
C PHE A 40 -10.19 -1.81 4.67
N VAL A 41 -10.97 -0.73 4.71
CA VAL A 41 -11.04 0.18 5.86
C VAL A 41 -11.70 -0.49 7.05
N GLY A 42 -12.77 -1.25 6.83
CA GLY A 42 -13.45 -2.01 7.87
C GLY A 42 -12.56 -3.06 8.52
N ALA A 43 -11.69 -3.74 7.76
CA ALA A 43 -10.73 -4.69 8.31
C ALA A 43 -9.72 -4.01 9.26
N LEU A 44 -9.24 -2.82 8.94
CA LEU A 44 -8.36 -2.02 9.82
C LEU A 44 -9.10 -1.59 11.08
N ARG A 45 -10.31 -1.03 10.93
CA ARG A 45 -11.15 -0.59 12.06
C ARG A 45 -11.53 -1.74 13.00
N ALA A 46 -11.74 -2.94 12.47
CA ALA A 46 -12.04 -4.12 13.28
C ALA A 46 -10.87 -4.50 14.21
N LYS A 47 -9.63 -4.34 13.76
CA LYS A 47 -8.44 -4.52 14.62
C LYS A 47 -8.37 -3.45 15.70
N HIS A 48 -8.59 -2.18 15.35
CA HIS A 48 -8.62 -1.07 16.33
C HIS A 48 -9.70 -1.31 17.40
N ALA A 49 -10.92 -1.68 17.00
CA ALA A 49 -12.01 -1.97 17.93
C ALA A 49 -11.68 -3.13 18.88
N ALA A 50 -10.83 -4.08 18.46
CA ALA A 50 -10.33 -5.17 19.30
C ALA A 50 -9.10 -4.77 20.16
N GLY A 51 -8.64 -3.51 20.12
CA GLY A 51 -7.44 -3.03 20.83
C GLY A 51 -6.12 -3.54 20.23
N LEU A 52 -6.16 -4.11 19.03
CA LEU A 52 -5.01 -4.71 18.34
C LEU A 52 -4.41 -3.73 17.32
N ALA A 53 -3.15 -3.95 16.98
CA ALA A 53 -2.54 -3.29 15.83
C ALA A 53 -3.17 -3.80 14.53
N ALA A 54 -3.45 -2.90 13.58
CA ALA A 54 -3.87 -3.22 12.24
C ALA A 54 -2.64 -3.28 11.31
N VAL A 55 -2.26 -4.49 10.89
CA VAL A 55 -1.07 -4.71 10.07
C VAL A 55 -1.47 -4.94 8.62
N ILE A 56 -1.05 -4.05 7.72
CA ILE A 56 -1.07 -4.23 6.28
C ILE A 56 0.25 -4.92 5.92
N SER A 57 0.18 -6.23 5.68
CA SER A 57 1.38 -7.04 5.44
C SER A 57 1.73 -7.04 3.96
N GLU A 58 2.94 -6.56 3.65
CA GLU A 58 3.35 -6.36 2.26
C GLU A 58 4.00 -7.61 1.66
N VAL A 59 3.52 -8.00 0.49
CA VAL A 59 4.06 -9.08 -0.36
C VAL A 59 4.97 -8.44 -1.40
N LYS A 60 6.28 -8.43 -1.14
CA LYS A 60 7.29 -7.71 -1.93
C LYS A 60 8.51 -8.56 -2.20
N LYS A 61 8.77 -8.86 -3.48
CA LYS A 61 9.92 -9.66 -3.89
C LYS A 61 11.24 -8.90 -3.82
N ALA A 62 11.24 -7.67 -4.31
CA ALA A 62 12.42 -6.82 -4.43
C ALA A 62 12.09 -5.35 -4.23
N SER A 63 13.11 -4.52 -4.06
CA SER A 63 12.99 -3.05 -4.10
C SER A 63 14.26 -2.40 -4.66
N PRO A 64 14.18 -1.17 -5.22
CA PRO A 64 15.35 -0.47 -5.77
C PRO A 64 16.47 -0.25 -4.74
N SER A 65 16.11 -0.01 -3.48
CA SER A 65 17.07 0.29 -2.41
C SER A 65 17.73 -0.93 -1.76
N LYS A 66 17.12 -2.12 -1.87
CA LYS A 66 17.54 -3.33 -1.14
C LYS A 66 17.76 -4.56 -2.03
N GLY A 67 17.45 -4.48 -3.32
CA GLY A 67 17.49 -5.62 -4.24
C GLY A 67 16.43 -6.67 -3.89
N VAL A 68 16.73 -7.95 -4.18
CA VAL A 68 15.85 -9.08 -3.87
C VAL A 68 15.79 -9.29 -2.36
N LEU A 69 14.59 -9.27 -1.80
CA LEU A 69 14.34 -9.48 -0.36
C LEU A 69 14.06 -10.95 -0.05
N ARG A 70 13.41 -11.64 -0.98
CA ARG A 70 13.03 -13.06 -0.83
C ARG A 70 13.19 -13.79 -2.15
N GLU A 71 14.11 -14.77 -2.20
CA GLU A 71 14.37 -15.57 -3.40
C GLU A 71 13.24 -16.59 -3.65
N HIS A 72 12.90 -17.37 -2.62
CA HIS A 72 11.74 -18.27 -2.66
C HIS A 72 10.48 -17.49 -2.38
N PHE A 73 9.88 -16.96 -3.46
CA PHE A 73 8.76 -16.03 -3.40
C PHE A 73 7.49 -16.69 -3.96
N VAL A 74 6.59 -17.10 -3.06
CA VAL A 74 5.30 -17.73 -3.39
C VAL A 74 4.18 -16.89 -2.75
N PRO A 75 3.54 -15.97 -3.50
CA PRO A 75 2.55 -15.04 -2.96
C PRO A 75 1.41 -15.71 -2.21
N ALA A 76 0.92 -16.86 -2.72
CA ALA A 76 -0.16 -17.61 -2.09
C ALA A 76 0.22 -18.17 -0.70
N GLU A 77 1.44 -18.64 -0.50
CA GLU A 77 1.91 -19.15 0.79
C GLU A 77 2.12 -18.01 1.78
N ILE A 78 2.72 -16.91 1.31
CA ILE A 78 2.95 -15.70 2.10
C ILE A 78 1.61 -15.14 2.59
N ALA A 79 0.61 -15.02 1.71
CA ALA A 79 -0.72 -14.50 2.05
C ALA A 79 -1.43 -15.35 3.10
N ARG A 80 -1.42 -16.69 2.96
CA ARG A 80 -1.97 -17.60 3.97
C ARG A 80 -1.25 -17.47 5.32
N SER A 81 0.08 -17.35 5.29
CA SER A 81 0.89 -17.17 6.49
C SER A 81 0.51 -15.86 7.19
N TYR A 82 0.36 -14.76 6.46
CA TYR A 82 -0.07 -13.47 7.00
C TYR A 82 -1.47 -13.53 7.64
N GLU A 83 -2.46 -14.11 6.94
CA GLU A 83 -3.81 -14.26 7.47
C GLU A 83 -3.83 -15.06 8.77
N LYS A 84 -3.15 -16.20 8.78
CA LYS A 84 -3.03 -17.09 9.95
C LYS A 84 -2.45 -16.39 11.17
N HIS A 85 -1.53 -15.46 10.97
CA HIS A 85 -0.79 -14.79 12.04
C HIS A 85 -1.29 -13.36 12.33
N GLY A 86 -2.50 -13.04 11.89
CA GLY A 86 -3.23 -11.88 12.39
C GLY A 86 -3.09 -10.58 11.57
N ALA A 87 -2.53 -10.61 10.36
CA ALA A 87 -2.61 -9.46 9.46
C ALA A 87 -4.06 -8.98 9.28
N ALA A 88 -4.25 -7.69 9.08
CA ALA A 88 -5.55 -7.08 8.78
C ALA A 88 -5.83 -7.05 7.27
N CYS A 89 -4.82 -6.69 6.49
CA CYS A 89 -4.88 -6.53 5.03
C CYS A 89 -3.56 -6.98 4.41
N LEU A 90 -3.56 -7.14 3.09
CA LEU A 90 -2.37 -7.32 2.28
C LEU A 90 -2.04 -6.03 1.49
N SER A 91 -0.76 -5.81 1.23
CA SER A 91 -0.24 -4.89 0.22
C SER A 91 0.58 -5.70 -0.77
N VAL A 92 0.25 -5.67 -2.06
CA VAL A 92 0.96 -6.48 -3.07
C VAL A 92 1.55 -5.60 -4.14
N LEU A 93 2.88 -5.70 -4.32
CA LEU A 93 3.59 -4.97 -5.36
C LEU A 93 3.20 -5.50 -6.74
N THR A 94 2.73 -4.60 -7.62
CA THR A 94 2.42 -4.93 -9.02
C THR A 94 3.38 -4.29 -10.00
N ASP A 95 4.22 -3.33 -9.58
CA ASP A 95 5.28 -2.77 -10.42
C ASP A 95 6.33 -3.83 -10.79
N VAL A 96 6.53 -4.02 -12.10
CA VAL A 96 7.41 -5.08 -12.64
C VAL A 96 8.87 -4.65 -12.62
N GLN A 97 9.16 -3.49 -13.18
CA GLN A 97 10.53 -3.10 -13.50
C GLN A 97 11.37 -2.79 -12.26
N PHE A 98 10.81 -2.12 -11.28
CA PHE A 98 11.56 -1.64 -10.12
C PHE A 98 11.40 -2.51 -8.88
N PHE A 99 10.28 -3.24 -8.76
CA PHE A 99 9.96 -4.05 -7.58
C PHE A 99 9.83 -5.54 -7.88
N GLN A 100 10.00 -5.98 -9.14
CA GLN A 100 9.78 -7.36 -9.58
C GLN A 100 8.39 -7.90 -9.15
N GLY A 101 7.40 -7.00 -9.12
CA GLY A 101 6.01 -7.32 -8.84
C GLY A 101 5.28 -7.87 -10.07
N SER A 102 4.03 -8.23 -9.91
CA SER A 102 3.14 -8.55 -11.04
C SER A 102 1.67 -8.56 -10.63
N VAL A 103 0.77 -8.40 -11.60
CA VAL A 103 -0.68 -8.59 -11.43
C VAL A 103 -0.99 -10.01 -10.95
N ALA A 104 -0.29 -11.01 -11.48
CA ALA A 104 -0.46 -12.41 -11.07
C ALA A 104 -0.20 -12.61 -9.57
N TYR A 105 0.79 -11.94 -9.00
CA TYR A 105 1.09 -12.04 -7.57
C TYR A 105 -0.05 -11.49 -6.70
N LEU A 106 -0.70 -10.40 -7.12
CA LEU A 106 -1.87 -9.88 -6.44
C LEU A 106 -3.03 -10.89 -6.49
N GLN A 107 -3.30 -11.44 -7.67
CA GLN A 107 -4.37 -12.42 -7.87
C GLN A 107 -4.13 -13.71 -7.08
N GLU A 108 -2.90 -14.24 -7.07
CA GLU A 108 -2.49 -15.41 -6.30
C GLU A 108 -2.65 -15.18 -4.80
N ALA A 109 -2.16 -14.04 -4.29
CA ALA A 109 -2.29 -13.69 -2.88
C ALA A 109 -3.75 -13.55 -2.46
N ARG A 110 -4.56 -12.83 -3.27
CA ARG A 110 -5.98 -12.63 -3.00
C ARG A 110 -6.77 -13.94 -3.00
N ALA A 111 -6.48 -14.84 -3.94
CA ALA A 111 -7.15 -16.14 -4.05
C ALA A 111 -6.81 -17.09 -2.89
N ALA A 112 -5.67 -16.88 -2.24
CA ALA A 112 -5.16 -17.76 -1.19
C ALA A 112 -5.67 -17.43 0.22
N CYS A 113 -6.31 -16.29 0.45
CA CYS A 113 -6.80 -15.83 1.74
C CYS A 113 -8.04 -14.94 1.61
N ASN A 114 -8.62 -14.51 2.74
CA ASN A 114 -9.79 -13.63 2.78
C ASN A 114 -9.43 -12.16 3.07
N LEU A 115 -8.15 -11.84 3.26
CA LEU A 115 -7.73 -10.48 3.57
C LEU A 115 -8.00 -9.52 2.40
N PRO A 116 -8.43 -8.27 2.66
CA PRO A 116 -8.48 -7.24 1.64
C PRO A 116 -7.09 -6.91 1.11
N VAL A 117 -7.00 -6.54 -0.17
CA VAL A 117 -5.71 -6.35 -0.88
C VAL A 117 -5.56 -4.95 -1.43
N LEU A 118 -4.49 -4.28 -1.05
CA LEU A 118 -4.01 -3.04 -1.64
C LEU A 118 -3.13 -3.34 -2.86
N ARG A 119 -3.45 -2.76 -4.03
CA ARG A 119 -2.52 -2.65 -5.16
C ARG A 119 -1.43 -1.64 -4.81
N LYS A 120 -0.23 -2.09 -4.51
CA LYS A 120 0.93 -1.23 -4.26
C LYS A 120 1.66 -1.00 -5.59
N ASP A 121 1.38 0.14 -6.20
CA ASP A 121 1.89 0.55 -7.51
C ASP A 121 1.94 2.08 -7.59
N PHE A 122 2.47 2.63 -8.67
CA PHE A 122 2.52 4.06 -8.95
C PHE A 122 1.36 4.44 -9.87
N ILE A 123 0.26 4.91 -9.29
CA ILE A 123 -0.94 5.30 -10.02
C ILE A 123 -0.80 6.75 -10.49
N VAL A 124 -0.89 6.95 -11.80
CA VAL A 124 -0.74 8.25 -12.47
C VAL A 124 -1.86 8.53 -13.48
N ASP A 125 -2.74 7.55 -13.72
CA ASP A 125 -3.77 7.61 -14.75
C ASP A 125 -5.07 6.92 -14.31
N PRO A 126 -6.25 7.46 -14.68
CA PRO A 126 -7.56 6.85 -14.41
C PRO A 126 -7.70 5.40 -14.90
N TYR A 127 -7.03 5.04 -16.00
CA TYR A 127 -7.01 3.67 -16.51
C TYR A 127 -6.56 2.66 -15.44
N GLN A 128 -5.52 2.99 -14.68
CA GLN A 128 -4.98 2.11 -13.64
C GLN A 128 -5.96 1.88 -12.47
N ILE A 129 -6.91 2.79 -12.24
CA ILE A 129 -7.95 2.62 -11.21
C ILE A 129 -8.91 1.51 -11.64
N VAL A 130 -9.38 1.54 -12.91
CA VAL A 130 -10.25 0.50 -13.44
C VAL A 130 -9.51 -0.84 -13.53
N GLU A 131 -8.27 -0.82 -13.97
CA GLU A 131 -7.37 -1.97 -14.01
C GLU A 131 -7.17 -2.58 -12.60
N ALA A 132 -6.95 -1.76 -11.58
CA ALA A 132 -6.83 -2.22 -10.18
C ALA A 132 -8.09 -2.98 -9.74
N ARG A 133 -9.26 -2.45 -10.06
CA ARG A 133 -10.53 -3.11 -9.74
C ARG A 133 -10.72 -4.40 -10.53
N ALA A 134 -10.35 -4.43 -11.81
CA ALA A 134 -10.44 -5.62 -12.68
C ALA A 134 -9.51 -6.75 -12.20
N MET A 135 -8.28 -6.43 -11.77
CA MET A 135 -7.38 -7.45 -11.23
C MET A 135 -7.78 -7.96 -9.84
N GLY A 136 -8.74 -7.30 -9.17
CA GLY A 136 -9.29 -7.72 -7.86
C GLY A 136 -8.66 -6.99 -6.67
N ALA A 137 -8.08 -5.81 -6.83
CA ALA A 137 -7.70 -4.98 -5.69
C ALA A 137 -8.94 -4.47 -4.95
N ASP A 138 -8.81 -4.28 -3.65
CA ASP A 138 -9.82 -3.71 -2.76
C ASP A 138 -9.45 -2.28 -2.34
N ALA A 139 -8.17 -1.92 -2.51
CA ALA A 139 -7.64 -0.58 -2.27
C ALA A 139 -6.53 -0.25 -3.27
N ILE A 140 -6.29 1.05 -3.45
CA ILE A 140 -5.21 1.60 -4.26
C ILE A 140 -4.34 2.56 -3.46
N LEU A 141 -3.14 2.82 -3.98
CA LEU A 141 -2.20 3.82 -3.47
C LEU A 141 -2.18 5.06 -4.35
N LEU A 142 -2.31 6.23 -3.76
CA LEU A 142 -1.96 7.51 -4.38
C LEU A 142 -0.73 8.08 -3.66
N ILE A 143 0.28 8.54 -4.39
CA ILE A 143 1.53 9.07 -3.82
C ILE A 143 1.54 10.59 -4.06
N ALA A 144 1.47 11.39 -2.99
CA ALA A 144 1.39 12.84 -3.08
C ALA A 144 2.60 13.45 -3.83
N ALA A 145 3.80 12.94 -3.58
CA ALA A 145 5.01 13.34 -4.30
C ALA A 145 4.98 13.15 -5.83
N ALA A 146 4.03 12.36 -6.35
CA ALA A 146 3.93 12.00 -7.77
C ALA A 146 2.76 12.67 -8.50
N LEU A 147 1.83 13.32 -7.78
CA LEU A 147 0.54 13.76 -8.29
C LEU A 147 0.24 15.19 -7.82
N GLU A 148 -0.37 15.99 -8.69
CA GLU A 148 -0.97 17.25 -8.28
C GLU A 148 -2.24 17.01 -7.44
N THR A 149 -2.57 17.91 -6.52
CA THR A 149 -3.74 17.77 -5.63
C THR A 149 -5.05 17.54 -6.38
N SER A 150 -5.30 18.27 -7.46
CA SER A 150 -6.50 18.08 -8.30
C SER A 150 -6.55 16.70 -8.94
N GLN A 151 -5.40 16.19 -9.37
CA GLN A 151 -5.29 14.86 -9.96
C GLN A 151 -5.56 13.78 -8.90
N MET A 152 -5.06 13.93 -7.68
CA MET A 152 -5.37 13.02 -6.57
C MET A 152 -6.87 12.99 -6.28
N GLN A 153 -7.54 14.15 -6.27
CA GLN A 153 -8.98 14.26 -6.03
C GLN A 153 -9.80 13.55 -7.13
N ASP A 154 -9.43 13.68 -8.39
CA ASP A 154 -10.10 13.02 -9.51
C ASP A 154 -9.92 11.50 -9.45
N LEU A 155 -8.69 11.03 -9.18
CA LEU A 155 -8.37 9.61 -9.04
C LEU A 155 -9.08 8.99 -7.83
N GLU A 156 -9.11 9.69 -6.69
CA GLU A 156 -9.85 9.27 -5.50
C GLU A 156 -11.35 9.13 -5.80
N ALA A 157 -11.96 10.13 -6.44
CA ALA A 157 -13.37 10.11 -6.79
C ALA A 157 -13.72 8.91 -7.68
N LEU A 158 -12.86 8.62 -8.67
CA LEU A 158 -13.02 7.45 -9.53
C LEU A 158 -12.88 6.15 -8.73
N ALA A 159 -11.87 6.03 -7.87
CA ALA A 159 -11.65 4.85 -7.03
C ALA A 159 -12.86 4.57 -6.14
N HIS A 160 -13.37 5.59 -5.44
CA HIS A 160 -14.56 5.48 -4.59
C HIS A 160 -15.81 5.09 -5.40
N SER A 161 -15.97 5.58 -6.64
CA SER A 161 -17.09 5.19 -7.51
C SER A 161 -17.08 3.71 -7.90
N LEU A 162 -15.90 3.08 -7.88
CA LEU A 162 -15.70 1.65 -8.12
C LEU A 162 -15.66 0.82 -6.82
N GLY A 163 -15.87 1.46 -5.65
CA GLY A 163 -15.86 0.83 -4.34
C GLY A 163 -14.47 0.57 -3.77
N LEU A 164 -13.40 1.05 -4.41
CA LEU A 164 -12.03 0.91 -3.91
C LEU A 164 -11.76 1.87 -2.75
N ALA A 165 -11.07 1.40 -1.72
CA ALA A 165 -10.46 2.27 -0.73
C ALA A 165 -9.20 2.95 -1.33
N VAL A 166 -8.85 4.11 -0.77
CA VAL A 166 -7.65 4.86 -1.18
C VAL A 166 -6.74 5.04 0.03
N LEU A 167 -5.48 4.66 -0.11
CA LEU A 167 -4.39 5.05 0.78
C LEU A 167 -3.60 6.17 0.10
N VAL A 168 -3.51 7.36 0.72
CA VAL A 168 -2.66 8.43 0.21
C VAL A 168 -1.34 8.43 0.98
N GLU A 169 -0.22 8.30 0.26
CA GLU A 169 1.14 8.26 0.84
C GLU A 169 1.77 9.65 0.80
N VAL A 170 2.29 10.09 1.94
CA VAL A 170 2.99 11.37 2.12
C VAL A 170 4.36 11.18 2.76
N HIS A 171 5.31 12.10 2.49
CA HIS A 171 6.68 12.04 2.97
C HIS A 171 7.07 13.24 3.85
N ASP A 172 6.33 14.34 3.75
CA ASP A 172 6.56 15.56 4.52
C ASP A 172 5.25 16.28 4.85
N HIS A 173 5.38 17.40 5.57
CA HIS A 173 4.23 18.17 6.05
C HIS A 173 3.47 18.86 4.91
N ASP A 174 4.14 19.31 3.85
CA ASP A 174 3.49 20.01 2.73
C ASP A 174 2.62 19.02 1.95
N GLU A 175 3.15 17.82 1.63
CA GLU A 175 2.38 16.73 1.03
C GLU A 175 1.19 16.29 1.92
N LEU A 176 1.37 16.27 3.24
CA LEU A 176 0.28 15.97 4.18
C LEU A 176 -0.83 17.00 4.06
N MET A 177 -0.52 18.31 4.11
CA MET A 177 -1.53 19.36 4.06
C MET A 177 -2.35 19.32 2.76
N GLU A 178 -1.72 19.03 1.64
CA GLU A 178 -2.42 18.82 0.36
C GLU A 178 -3.31 17.57 0.41
N SER A 179 -2.80 16.47 0.94
CA SER A 179 -3.51 15.19 1.04
C SER A 179 -4.71 15.21 1.98
N LEU A 180 -4.71 16.09 3.00
CA LEU A 180 -5.86 16.27 3.90
C LEU A 180 -7.10 16.86 3.20
N THR A 181 -6.95 17.37 1.98
CA THR A 181 -8.08 17.81 1.14
C THR A 181 -8.86 16.63 0.52
N LEU A 182 -8.30 15.42 0.52
CA LEU A 182 -8.95 14.21 0.06
C LEU A 182 -9.98 13.71 1.10
N LYS A 183 -10.91 12.88 0.64
CA LYS A 183 -12.00 12.31 1.48
C LYS A 183 -11.61 11.00 2.16
N THR A 184 -10.56 10.33 1.68
CA THR A 184 -10.12 9.04 2.23
C THR A 184 -9.79 9.15 3.72
N PRO A 185 -10.19 8.18 4.54
CA PRO A 185 -9.78 8.15 5.94
C PRO A 185 -8.32 7.71 6.14
N LEU A 186 -7.63 7.18 5.11
CA LEU A 186 -6.31 6.56 5.24
C LEU A 186 -5.20 7.52 4.81
N ILE A 187 -4.36 7.93 5.76
CA ILE A 187 -3.16 8.74 5.52
C ILE A 187 -1.93 7.87 5.78
N GLY A 188 -1.19 7.55 4.73
CA GLY A 188 0.07 6.82 4.79
C GLY A 188 1.24 7.76 4.99
N ILE A 189 2.03 7.58 6.03
CA ILE A 189 3.26 8.34 6.24
C ILE A 189 4.44 7.41 5.96
N ASN A 190 5.13 7.67 4.86
CA ASN A 190 6.32 6.91 4.50
C ASN A 190 7.56 7.49 5.20
N ASN A 191 8.08 6.74 6.15
CA ASN A 191 9.26 7.09 6.94
C ASN A 191 10.57 7.04 6.12
N ARG A 192 10.53 6.63 4.85
CA ARG A 192 11.69 6.59 3.98
C ARG A 192 11.75 7.82 3.09
N ASN A 193 12.82 8.59 3.21
CA ASN A 193 13.11 9.66 2.25
C ASN A 193 13.40 9.05 0.87
N LEU A 194 12.63 9.42 -0.15
CA LEU A 194 12.76 8.86 -1.51
C LEU A 194 14.04 9.29 -2.25
N ARG A 195 14.76 10.33 -1.75
CA ARG A 195 16.00 10.82 -2.35
C ARG A 195 17.23 10.21 -1.71
N THR A 196 17.26 10.18 -0.36
CA THR A 196 18.44 9.72 0.40
C THR A 196 18.34 8.26 0.81
N PHE A 197 17.14 7.67 0.77
CA PHE A 197 16.77 6.35 1.32
C PHE A 197 16.95 6.22 2.84
N GLU A 198 17.27 7.30 3.53
CA GLU A 198 17.26 7.34 4.98
C GLU A 198 15.84 7.09 5.49
N THR A 199 15.76 6.40 6.62
CA THR A 199 14.47 5.98 7.19
C THR A 199 14.44 6.29 8.68
N SER A 200 13.42 7.04 9.14
CA SER A 200 13.20 7.34 10.56
C SER A 200 11.71 7.36 10.89
N ILE A 201 11.29 6.60 11.88
CA ILE A 201 9.90 6.63 12.40
C ILE A 201 9.54 7.98 13.03
N ASP A 202 10.51 8.86 13.28
CA ASP A 202 10.27 10.23 13.71
C ASP A 202 9.55 11.06 12.65
N THR A 203 9.61 10.66 11.37
CA THR A 203 8.80 11.28 10.30
C THR A 203 7.31 11.14 10.59
N THR A 204 6.84 9.93 10.92
CA THR A 204 5.45 9.72 11.35
C THR A 204 5.14 10.55 12.60
N ILE A 205 5.95 10.44 13.64
CA ILE A 205 5.70 11.10 14.93
C ILE A 205 5.58 12.63 14.77
N GLY A 206 6.43 13.22 13.93
CA GLY A 206 6.46 14.67 13.69
C GLY A 206 5.25 15.23 12.95
N MET A 207 4.46 14.37 12.29
CA MET A 207 3.28 14.78 11.52
C MET A 207 1.95 14.58 12.27
N LEU A 208 1.94 13.81 13.37
CA LEU A 208 0.68 13.39 14.04
C LEU A 208 -0.18 14.55 14.47
N GLU A 209 0.40 15.63 15.00
CA GLU A 209 -0.34 16.80 15.50
C GLU A 209 -1.19 17.50 14.41
N ALA A 210 -0.79 17.38 13.15
CA ALA A 210 -1.47 18.00 12.01
C ALA A 210 -2.61 17.14 11.45
N ILE A 211 -2.73 15.87 11.87
CA ILE A 211 -3.70 14.93 11.30
C ILE A 211 -4.97 14.92 12.14
N PRO A 212 -6.16 15.16 11.53
CA PRO A 212 -7.43 15.10 12.24
C PRO A 212 -7.76 13.71 12.80
N ASP A 213 -8.49 13.65 13.91
CA ASP A 213 -8.88 12.41 14.61
C ASP A 213 -9.77 11.46 13.78
N ASP A 214 -10.41 11.97 12.74
CA ASP A 214 -11.23 11.14 11.83
C ASP A 214 -10.41 10.38 10.79
N ARG A 215 -9.09 10.59 10.75
CA ARG A 215 -8.16 9.89 9.86
C ARG A 215 -7.49 8.71 10.57
N ILE A 216 -7.16 7.70 9.78
CA ILE A 216 -6.36 6.56 10.21
C ILE A 216 -4.94 6.77 9.69
N VAL A 217 -4.00 6.97 10.59
CA VAL A 217 -2.59 7.05 10.25
C VAL A 217 -2.05 5.65 9.97
N VAL A 218 -1.49 5.45 8.77
CA VAL A 218 -0.77 4.25 8.38
C VAL A 218 0.72 4.59 8.31
N THR A 219 1.52 4.09 9.24
CA THR A 219 2.97 4.30 9.20
C THR A 219 3.65 3.25 8.31
N GLU A 220 4.51 3.71 7.40
CA GLU A 220 5.15 2.87 6.39
C GLU A 220 6.68 3.00 6.45
N SER A 221 7.39 1.92 6.16
CA SER A 221 8.86 1.85 6.22
C SER A 221 9.46 2.07 7.61
N GLY A 222 10.64 1.51 7.86
CA GLY A 222 11.41 1.74 9.09
C GLY A 222 10.90 1.00 10.33
N ILE A 223 9.84 0.22 10.24
CA ILE A 223 9.34 -0.63 11.31
C ILE A 223 10.07 -1.96 11.23
N LEU A 224 11.13 -2.12 12.02
CA LEU A 224 12.06 -3.26 11.95
C LEU A 224 12.02 -4.15 13.19
N SER A 225 11.45 -3.66 14.29
CA SER A 225 11.43 -4.34 15.56
C SER A 225 10.15 -4.07 16.35
N ARG A 226 9.93 -4.90 17.39
CA ARG A 226 8.84 -4.68 18.35
C ARG A 226 8.98 -3.34 19.09
N VAL A 227 10.20 -2.88 19.32
CA VAL A 227 10.45 -1.59 19.99
C VAL A 227 9.93 -0.43 19.13
N ASP A 228 10.09 -0.49 17.81
CA ASP A 228 9.54 0.52 16.90
C ASP A 228 8.00 0.54 16.97
N VAL A 229 7.40 -0.65 16.99
CA VAL A 229 5.94 -0.80 17.13
C VAL A 229 5.45 -0.23 18.45
N GLU A 230 6.08 -0.56 19.58
CA GLU A 230 5.72 -0.07 20.90
C GLU A 230 5.86 1.45 21.00
N ARG A 231 6.92 2.03 20.41
CA ARG A 231 7.13 3.48 20.37
C ARG A 231 6.02 4.19 19.58
N LEU A 232 5.66 3.67 18.41
CA LEU A 232 4.59 4.25 17.59
C LEU A 232 3.20 4.08 18.24
N ARG A 233 2.92 2.94 18.85
CA ARG A 233 1.67 2.71 19.59
C ARG A 233 1.53 3.60 20.81
N ALA A 234 2.62 3.95 21.48
CA ALA A 234 2.62 4.92 22.58
C ALA A 234 2.26 6.35 22.12
N MET A 235 2.36 6.62 20.81
CA MET A 235 1.95 7.86 20.14
C MET A 235 0.59 7.73 19.43
N ASP A 236 -0.24 6.74 19.82
CA ASP A 236 -1.58 6.45 19.27
C ASP A 236 -1.60 6.03 17.79
N VAL A 237 -0.46 5.57 17.24
CA VAL A 237 -0.41 4.99 15.89
C VAL A 237 -0.66 3.49 15.96
N HIS A 238 -1.76 3.04 15.35
CA HIS A 238 -2.24 1.66 15.44
C HIS A 238 -2.31 0.93 14.10
N THR A 239 -2.00 1.59 12.97
CA THR A 239 -1.96 0.95 11.66
C THR A 239 -0.57 1.03 11.05
N PHE A 240 -0.09 -0.09 10.52
CA PHE A 240 1.28 -0.28 10.05
C PHE A 240 1.29 -0.97 8.69
N LEU A 241 2.07 -0.45 7.73
CA LEU A 241 2.38 -1.13 6.48
C LEU A 241 3.83 -1.60 6.52
N VAL A 242 4.04 -2.91 6.57
CA VAL A 242 5.35 -3.52 6.78
C VAL A 242 5.63 -4.61 5.76
N GLY A 243 6.79 -4.53 5.12
CA GLY A 243 7.25 -5.51 4.12
C GLY A 243 8.64 -6.04 4.39
N GLU A 244 9.64 -5.17 4.51
CA GLU A 244 11.05 -5.58 4.55
C GLU A 244 11.35 -6.55 5.69
N ALA A 245 10.88 -6.27 6.91
CA ALA A 245 11.11 -7.13 8.07
C ALA A 245 10.50 -8.53 7.85
N PHE A 246 9.29 -8.59 7.32
CA PHE A 246 8.59 -9.85 7.08
C PHE A 246 9.20 -10.67 5.93
N MET A 247 9.57 -10.00 4.83
CA MET A 247 10.14 -10.70 3.66
C MET A 247 11.54 -11.27 3.93
N ARG A 248 12.29 -10.69 4.87
CA ARG A 248 13.60 -11.21 5.28
C ARG A 248 13.52 -12.35 6.29
N ALA A 249 12.40 -12.50 6.99
CA ALA A 249 12.19 -13.57 7.96
C ALA A 249 12.00 -14.93 7.26
N ASP A 250 12.41 -16.02 7.91
CA ASP A 250 12.19 -17.37 7.40
C ASP A 250 10.70 -17.62 7.18
N GLU A 251 9.87 -17.29 8.17
CA GLU A 251 8.42 -17.40 8.14
C GLU A 251 7.76 -16.01 8.30
N PRO A 252 7.29 -15.40 7.20
CA PRO A 252 6.78 -14.02 7.20
C PRO A 252 5.65 -13.77 8.20
N GLY A 253 4.68 -14.70 8.30
CA GLY A 253 3.56 -14.52 9.23
C GLY A 253 3.96 -14.70 10.69
N VAL A 254 4.91 -15.58 11.01
CA VAL A 254 5.44 -15.71 12.37
C VAL A 254 6.08 -14.40 12.80
N GLU A 255 6.76 -13.71 11.89
CA GLU A 255 7.36 -12.41 12.17
C GLU A 255 6.30 -11.32 12.44
N VAL A 256 5.16 -11.36 11.72
CA VAL A 256 4.00 -10.50 12.05
C VAL A 256 3.58 -10.72 13.51
N ALA A 257 3.35 -11.97 13.90
CA ALA A 257 2.91 -12.27 15.26
C ALA A 257 3.97 -11.84 16.31
N ARG A 258 5.25 -12.06 16.03
CA ARG A 258 6.35 -11.72 16.93
C ARG A 258 6.46 -10.20 17.16
N MET A 259 6.23 -9.40 16.12
CA MET A 259 6.38 -7.95 16.21
C MET A 259 5.16 -7.26 16.81
N PHE A 260 3.94 -7.77 16.56
CA PHE A 260 2.71 -7.03 16.80
C PHE A 260 1.78 -7.65 17.86
N PHE A 261 1.94 -8.94 18.14
CA PHE A 261 1.09 -9.72 19.07
C PHE A 261 1.94 -10.54 20.03
#